data_8700d5e50ccd1fad7603218a4bba6944
#
_entry.id   8700d5e50ccd1fad7603218a4bba6944
#
_cell.length_a   1.000
_cell.length_b   1.000
_cell.length_c   1.000
_cell.angle_alpha   90.00
_cell.angle_beta   90.00
_cell.angle_gamma   90.00
#
_symmetry.space_group_name_H-M   'P 1'
#
loop_
_entity.id
_entity.type
_entity.pdbx_description
1 polymer ?
#
loop_
_entity_poly.entity_id
_entity_poly.type
_entity_poly.pdbx_seq_one_letter_code
_entity_poly.pdbx_strand_id
1 'polypeptide(L)'
;MSFRDIKNQIRMEDVLGMYGVRLNATGAGLFRGLCPLPMHESASENSFSIDARRNIWACHSQSCVAARGNVGGNVLDFVASMEGCSIREAALLLQDRFSVPINGVPLVREERAVPAEVNQVLPFRLSNLQPQHPYLIGRGVDLAAASHFGIGYYDGPGLMANRVVIPIYNDCGRLVAYAGRAVADGDQPKYRFPSRFRKSLELFNLHRIQAAGTVVVVEGFFDCVRVYQSGFRNVVALMGCAISPPQIGQLLRACSNVVLLLDGDPAGRKGADAIARRLDGKVDVAIVQLPDGRQPDNLTAAELRELLAKDYRP
;
A
#
# COMPACT_ATOMS: atom_id res chain seq x y z
N MET A 1 13.93 -0.36 -23.48
CA MET A 1 15.15 -0.81 -22.78
C MET A 1 15.01 -2.28 -22.46
N SER A 2 16.08 -3.08 -22.62
CA SER A 2 16.02 -4.50 -22.23
C SER A 2 16.18 -4.65 -20.72
N PHE A 3 15.70 -5.75 -20.15
CA PHE A 3 15.94 -6.10 -18.74
C PHE A 3 17.43 -6.14 -18.38
N ARG A 4 18.28 -6.42 -19.38
CA ARG A 4 19.74 -6.46 -19.23
C ARG A 4 20.30 -5.04 -18.98
N ASP A 5 19.78 -4.05 -19.68
CA ASP A 5 20.24 -2.66 -19.53
C ASP A 5 19.90 -2.12 -18.15
N ILE A 6 18.70 -2.39 -17.64
CA ILE A 6 18.27 -2.01 -16.29
C ILE A 6 19.19 -2.62 -15.22
N LYS A 7 19.47 -3.92 -15.32
CA LYS A 7 20.36 -4.62 -14.37
C LYS A 7 21.79 -4.07 -14.35
N ASN A 8 22.27 -3.55 -15.49
CA ASN A 8 23.65 -3.03 -15.59
C ASN A 8 23.76 -1.58 -15.19
N GLN A 9 22.71 -0.78 -15.34
CA GLN A 9 22.73 0.67 -15.13
C GLN A 9 22.27 1.09 -13.74
N ILE A 10 21.37 0.31 -13.12
CA ILE A 10 20.82 0.61 -11.79
C ILE A 10 21.57 -0.23 -10.73
N ARG A 11 22.11 0.47 -9.74
CA ARG A 11 22.86 -0.16 -8.64
C ARG A 11 21.91 -0.57 -7.51
N MET A 12 22.24 -1.70 -6.86
CA MET A 12 21.46 -2.20 -5.72
C MET A 12 21.40 -1.19 -4.57
N GLU A 13 22.50 -0.46 -4.35
CA GLU A 13 22.58 0.58 -3.32
C GLU A 13 21.56 1.70 -3.56
N ASP A 14 21.40 2.11 -4.83
CA ASP A 14 20.42 3.15 -5.20
C ASP A 14 18.98 2.64 -4.98
N VAL A 15 18.73 1.39 -5.33
CA VAL A 15 17.42 0.74 -5.10
C VAL A 15 17.12 0.61 -3.60
N LEU A 16 18.10 0.19 -2.80
CA LEU A 16 17.93 0.12 -1.33
C LEU A 16 17.68 1.50 -0.72
N GLY A 17 18.36 2.53 -1.23
CA GLY A 17 18.14 3.92 -0.85
C GLY A 17 16.70 4.37 -1.11
N MET A 18 16.10 3.95 -2.23
CA MET A 18 14.70 4.21 -2.57
C MET A 18 13.72 3.68 -1.52
N TYR A 19 14.04 2.53 -0.90
CA TYR A 19 13.23 1.92 0.15
C TYR A 19 13.65 2.30 1.58
N GLY A 20 14.64 3.18 1.74
CA GLY A 20 15.16 3.58 3.04
C GLY A 20 15.86 2.45 3.81
N VAL A 21 16.34 1.43 3.12
CA VAL A 21 17.01 0.27 3.71
C VAL A 21 18.44 0.63 4.10
N ARG A 22 18.80 0.43 5.38
CA ARG A 22 20.15 0.63 5.89
C ARG A 22 20.80 -0.70 6.16
N LEU A 23 22.02 -0.90 5.66
CA LEU A 23 22.84 -2.09 5.84
C LEU A 23 24.22 -1.70 6.39
N ASN A 24 24.81 -2.61 7.15
CA ASN A 24 26.15 -2.46 7.70
C ASN A 24 27.17 -3.08 6.74
N ALA A 25 28.26 -2.37 6.47
CA ALA A 25 29.37 -2.89 5.66
C ALA A 25 30.07 -4.02 6.43
N THR A 26 30.23 -5.17 5.76
CA THR A 26 30.91 -6.36 6.32
C THR A 26 32.18 -6.72 5.57
N GLY A 27 32.48 -6.01 4.47
CA GLY A 27 33.66 -6.20 3.63
C GLY A 27 33.63 -5.26 2.42
N ALA A 28 34.63 -5.35 1.59
CA ALA A 28 34.71 -4.51 0.39
C ALA A 28 33.54 -4.81 -0.58
N GLY A 29 32.52 -3.96 -0.60
CA GLY A 29 31.33 -4.09 -1.43
C GLY A 29 30.32 -5.13 -0.92
N LEU A 30 30.49 -5.65 0.30
CA LEU A 30 29.55 -6.53 0.96
C LEU A 30 28.86 -5.82 2.12
N PHE A 31 27.54 -5.92 2.17
CA PHE A 31 26.73 -5.30 3.23
C PHE A 31 25.72 -6.31 3.75
N ARG A 32 25.37 -6.20 5.05
CA ARG A 32 24.36 -7.05 5.71
C ARG A 32 23.48 -6.23 6.64
N GLY A 33 22.27 -6.75 6.88
CA GLY A 33 21.33 -6.15 7.81
C GLY A 33 19.99 -6.87 7.87
N LEU A 34 19.01 -6.18 8.40
CA LEU A 34 17.63 -6.64 8.44
C LEU A 34 17.06 -6.78 7.02
N CYS A 35 16.31 -7.84 6.81
CA CYS A 35 15.64 -8.05 5.53
C CYS A 35 14.43 -7.13 5.39
N PRO A 36 14.34 -6.30 4.32
CA PRO A 36 13.24 -5.39 4.12
C PRO A 36 12.02 -6.04 3.44
N LEU A 37 12.12 -7.28 2.99
CA LEU A 37 11.09 -7.94 2.20
C LEU A 37 9.81 -8.15 3.02
N PRO A 38 8.61 -7.87 2.46
CA PRO A 38 7.33 -8.00 3.16
C PRO A 38 7.04 -9.41 3.69
N MET A 39 7.55 -10.45 2.99
CA MET A 39 7.37 -11.86 3.37
C MET A 39 8.38 -12.35 4.43
N HIS A 40 9.26 -11.48 4.94
CA HIS A 40 10.30 -11.89 5.90
C HIS A 40 9.75 -12.05 7.31
N GLU A 41 9.91 -13.23 7.91
CA GLU A 41 9.37 -13.56 9.24
C GLU A 41 10.45 -13.76 10.32
N SER A 42 11.74 -13.67 9.96
CA SER A 42 12.84 -13.88 10.90
C SER A 42 13.24 -12.59 11.61
N ALA A 43 13.52 -12.67 12.91
CA ALA A 43 14.07 -11.56 13.70
C ALA A 43 15.59 -11.38 13.53
N SER A 44 16.24 -12.15 12.65
CA SER A 44 17.68 -12.10 12.44
C SER A 44 18.12 -10.80 11.78
N GLU A 45 18.98 -10.06 12.46
CA GLU A 45 19.52 -8.77 11.99
C GLU A 45 20.52 -8.91 10.82
N ASN A 46 20.92 -10.13 10.46
CA ASN A 46 21.93 -10.40 9.43
C ASN A 46 21.43 -11.33 8.32
N SER A 47 20.12 -11.50 8.20
CA SER A 47 19.51 -12.41 7.23
C SER A 47 19.57 -11.92 5.79
N PHE A 48 19.70 -10.62 5.58
CA PHE A 48 19.77 -9.98 4.28
C PHE A 48 21.19 -9.51 3.98
N SER A 49 21.64 -9.75 2.76
CA SER A 49 22.95 -9.33 2.30
C SER A 49 22.92 -8.82 0.86
N ILE A 50 23.84 -7.91 0.51
CA ILE A 50 24.10 -7.50 -0.86
C ILE A 50 25.57 -7.64 -1.19
N ASP A 51 25.84 -7.96 -2.44
CA ASP A 51 27.14 -7.83 -3.09
C ASP A 51 27.02 -6.69 -4.13
N ALA A 52 27.51 -5.52 -3.75
CA ALA A 52 27.42 -4.32 -4.58
C ALA A 52 28.27 -4.42 -5.86
N ARG A 53 29.36 -5.21 -5.85
CA ARG A 53 30.20 -5.42 -7.03
C ARG A 53 29.48 -6.25 -8.08
N ARG A 54 28.73 -7.25 -7.65
CA ARG A 54 27.95 -8.15 -8.53
C ARG A 54 26.54 -7.62 -8.78
N ASN A 55 26.12 -6.59 -8.05
CA ASN A 55 24.79 -5.96 -8.12
C ASN A 55 23.66 -6.96 -7.80
N ILE A 56 23.87 -7.80 -6.78
CA ILE A 56 22.95 -8.87 -6.34
C ILE A 56 22.68 -8.79 -4.84
N TRP A 57 21.59 -9.39 -4.45
CA TRP A 57 21.16 -9.52 -3.05
C TRP A 57 20.76 -10.95 -2.72
N ALA A 58 20.71 -11.28 -1.42
CA ALA A 58 20.25 -12.56 -0.91
C ALA A 58 19.58 -12.41 0.46
N CYS A 59 18.57 -13.22 0.72
CA CYS A 59 18.02 -13.46 2.05
C CYS A 59 17.85 -14.98 2.25
N HIS A 60 18.50 -15.51 3.28
CA HIS A 60 18.52 -16.95 3.58
C HIS A 60 17.41 -17.38 4.54
N SER A 61 16.50 -16.50 4.94
CA SER A 61 15.35 -16.86 5.76
C SER A 61 14.43 -17.84 5.02
N GLN A 62 13.97 -18.87 5.73
CA GLN A 62 13.05 -19.88 5.18
C GLN A 62 11.77 -19.25 4.61
N SER A 63 11.18 -18.27 5.29
CA SER A 63 9.98 -17.56 4.80
C SER A 63 10.22 -16.87 3.47
N CYS A 64 11.35 -16.17 3.30
CA CYS A 64 11.71 -15.52 2.04
C CYS A 64 11.99 -16.49 0.92
N VAL A 65 12.68 -17.61 1.21
CA VAL A 65 13.00 -18.65 0.23
C VAL A 65 11.73 -19.39 -0.20
N ALA A 66 10.87 -19.76 0.74
CA ALA A 66 9.61 -20.44 0.45
C ALA A 66 8.67 -19.59 -0.42
N ALA A 67 8.57 -18.27 -0.13
CA ALA A 67 7.69 -17.36 -0.88
C ALA A 67 8.19 -17.09 -2.31
N ARG A 68 9.50 -17.19 -2.58
CA ARG A 68 10.10 -16.82 -3.87
C ARG A 68 10.69 -17.97 -4.68
N GLY A 69 10.88 -19.12 -4.05
CA GLY A 69 11.54 -20.27 -4.67
C GLY A 69 13.06 -20.12 -4.86
N ASN A 70 13.68 -19.02 -4.39
CA ASN A 70 15.12 -18.77 -4.49
C ASN A 70 15.64 -17.90 -3.34
N VAL A 71 16.98 -17.91 -3.15
CA VAL A 71 17.65 -17.21 -2.05
C VAL A 71 17.81 -15.71 -2.30
N GLY A 72 17.95 -15.29 -3.56
CA GLY A 72 18.25 -13.90 -3.90
C GLY A 72 18.03 -13.61 -5.37
N GLY A 73 18.56 -12.47 -5.83
CA GLY A 73 18.41 -12.04 -7.21
C GLY A 73 19.14 -10.73 -7.51
N ASN A 74 18.73 -10.06 -8.55
CA ASN A 74 19.23 -8.75 -8.98
C ASN A 74 18.23 -7.64 -8.59
N VAL A 75 18.44 -6.42 -9.04
CA VAL A 75 17.59 -5.26 -8.73
C VAL A 75 16.12 -5.46 -9.14
N LEU A 76 15.84 -6.15 -10.24
CA LEU A 76 14.48 -6.42 -10.69
C LEU A 76 13.77 -7.41 -9.75
N ASP A 77 14.46 -8.48 -9.36
CA ASP A 77 13.93 -9.48 -8.42
C ASP A 77 13.67 -8.86 -7.05
N PHE A 78 14.52 -7.90 -6.63
CA PHE A 78 14.33 -7.18 -5.38
C PHE A 78 13.07 -6.32 -5.42
N VAL A 79 12.91 -5.48 -6.44
CA VAL A 79 11.74 -4.60 -6.58
C VAL A 79 10.46 -5.42 -6.75
N ALA A 80 10.49 -6.48 -7.56
CA ALA A 80 9.35 -7.38 -7.71
C ALA A 80 8.92 -8.00 -6.37
N SER A 81 9.89 -8.37 -5.52
CA SER A 81 9.61 -8.93 -4.18
C SER A 81 9.12 -7.87 -3.18
N MET A 82 9.61 -6.63 -3.27
CA MET A 82 9.18 -5.52 -2.42
C MET A 82 7.75 -5.04 -2.74
N GLU A 83 7.42 -4.98 -4.04
CA GLU A 83 6.15 -4.45 -4.54
C GLU A 83 5.07 -5.54 -4.76
N GLY A 84 5.45 -6.82 -4.66
CA GLY A 84 4.54 -7.93 -4.95
C GLY A 84 4.08 -7.95 -6.41
N CYS A 85 4.95 -7.57 -7.35
CA CYS A 85 4.64 -7.38 -8.76
C CYS A 85 5.50 -8.29 -9.67
N SER A 86 5.18 -8.33 -10.96
CA SER A 86 5.97 -9.07 -11.95
C SER A 86 7.32 -8.39 -12.21
N ILE A 87 8.30 -9.16 -12.73
CA ILE A 87 9.61 -8.62 -13.17
C ILE A 87 9.46 -7.50 -14.21
N ARG A 88 8.43 -7.60 -15.06
CA ARG A 88 8.14 -6.57 -16.07
C ARG A 88 7.68 -5.26 -15.43
N GLU A 89 6.80 -5.34 -14.45
CA GLU A 89 6.33 -4.17 -13.69
C GLU A 89 7.44 -3.57 -12.87
N ALA A 90 8.27 -4.39 -12.21
CA ALA A 90 9.47 -3.93 -11.51
C ALA A 90 10.45 -3.20 -12.45
N ALA A 91 10.62 -3.68 -13.68
CA ALA A 91 11.45 -3.03 -14.67
C ALA A 91 10.90 -1.66 -15.07
N LEU A 92 9.58 -1.53 -15.26
CA LEU A 92 8.93 -0.25 -15.57
C LEU A 92 9.06 0.73 -14.39
N LEU A 93 8.91 0.25 -13.15
CA LEU A 93 9.10 1.06 -11.95
C LEU A 93 10.53 1.59 -11.84
N LEU A 94 11.52 0.75 -12.09
CA LEU A 94 12.93 1.16 -12.06
C LEU A 94 13.28 2.12 -13.20
N GLN A 95 12.75 1.90 -14.40
CA GLN A 95 12.95 2.81 -15.54
C GLN A 95 12.40 4.20 -15.24
N ASP A 96 11.19 4.26 -14.70
CA ASP A 96 10.54 5.51 -14.35
C ASP A 96 11.30 6.23 -13.23
N ARG A 97 11.74 5.49 -12.21
CA ARG A 97 12.39 6.04 -11.01
C ARG A 97 13.79 6.59 -11.28
N PHE A 98 14.56 5.89 -12.08
CA PHE A 98 15.96 6.23 -12.29
C PHE A 98 16.21 7.01 -13.59
N SER A 99 15.14 7.38 -14.33
CA SER A 99 15.20 8.19 -15.57
C SER A 99 16.37 7.79 -16.47
N VAL A 100 16.52 6.48 -16.75
CA VAL A 100 17.65 5.98 -17.54
C VAL A 100 17.51 6.46 -18.98
N PRO A 101 18.42 7.34 -19.48
CA PRO A 101 18.27 7.97 -20.79
C PRO A 101 18.32 6.96 -21.93
N ILE A 102 17.45 7.15 -22.90
CA ILE A 102 17.61 6.56 -24.22
C ILE A 102 18.69 7.40 -24.93
N ASN A 103 19.88 6.81 -25.15
CA ASN A 103 21.04 7.41 -25.81
C ASN A 103 21.95 8.32 -24.94
N GLY A 104 22.92 7.72 -24.31
CA GLY A 104 24.33 8.13 -24.17
C GLY A 104 24.75 9.58 -23.84
N VAL A 105 23.89 10.44 -23.30
CA VAL A 105 24.26 11.79 -22.88
C VAL A 105 24.36 11.84 -21.36
N PRO A 106 25.53 12.24 -20.78
CA PRO A 106 25.62 12.39 -19.33
C PRO A 106 24.82 13.61 -18.89
N LEU A 107 23.79 13.38 -18.08
CA LEU A 107 23.13 14.49 -17.40
C LEU A 107 23.99 14.95 -16.23
N VAL A 108 24.46 16.19 -16.31
CA VAL A 108 25.04 16.95 -15.20
C VAL A 108 24.01 16.97 -14.05
N ARG A 109 24.39 16.44 -12.88
CA ARG A 109 23.60 16.52 -11.66
C ARG A 109 23.50 17.98 -11.21
N GLU A 110 22.45 18.67 -11.62
CA GLU A 110 21.85 19.68 -10.77
C GLU A 110 21.00 18.95 -9.72
N GLU A 111 21.20 19.29 -8.44
CA GLU A 111 20.30 18.88 -7.35
C GLU A 111 18.91 19.50 -7.56
N ARG A 112 18.18 18.99 -8.54
CA ARG A 112 16.74 19.26 -8.63
C ARG A 112 16.06 18.39 -7.59
N ALA A 113 15.37 19.03 -6.66
CA ALA A 113 14.39 18.36 -5.80
C ALA A 113 13.54 17.42 -6.68
N VAL A 114 13.66 16.11 -6.45
CA VAL A 114 12.89 15.10 -7.20
C VAL A 114 11.42 15.46 -7.01
N PRO A 115 10.64 15.73 -8.07
CA PRO A 115 9.22 16.00 -7.91
C PRO A 115 8.62 14.84 -7.15
N ALA A 116 7.88 15.12 -6.07
CA ALA A 116 7.20 14.08 -5.32
C ALA A 116 6.35 13.26 -6.30
N GLU A 117 6.60 11.94 -6.35
CA GLU A 117 5.79 11.07 -7.19
C GLU A 117 4.33 11.23 -6.79
N VAL A 118 3.48 11.53 -7.76
CA VAL A 118 2.05 11.71 -7.54
C VAL A 118 1.28 10.88 -8.56
N ASN A 119 0.16 10.31 -8.13
CA ASN A 119 -0.77 9.70 -9.06
C ASN A 119 -1.40 10.78 -9.95
N GLN A 120 -1.47 10.51 -11.25
CA GLN A 120 -2.07 11.45 -12.20
C GLN A 120 -3.58 11.56 -11.97
N VAL A 121 -4.08 12.79 -12.03
CA VAL A 121 -5.52 13.05 -11.94
C VAL A 121 -6.22 12.50 -13.19
N LEU A 122 -7.28 11.72 -12.99
CA LEU A 122 -8.08 11.24 -14.10
C LEU A 122 -8.89 12.38 -14.72
N PRO A 123 -8.87 12.53 -16.06
CA PRO A 123 -9.62 13.57 -16.76
C PRO A 123 -11.11 13.23 -16.93
N PHE A 124 -11.57 12.10 -16.43
CA PHE A 124 -12.93 11.60 -16.58
C PHE A 124 -13.47 11.03 -15.28
N ARG A 125 -14.79 10.90 -15.19
CA ARG A 125 -15.48 10.15 -14.14
C ARG A 125 -16.34 9.08 -14.77
N LEU A 126 -16.41 7.90 -14.14
CA LEU A 126 -17.38 6.89 -14.50
C LEU A 126 -18.77 7.34 -14.06
N SER A 127 -19.73 7.23 -14.95
CA SER A 127 -21.16 7.49 -14.72
C SER A 127 -21.94 6.18 -14.62
N ASN A 128 -23.21 6.26 -14.25
CA ASN A 128 -24.15 5.13 -14.20
C ASN A 128 -23.72 4.00 -13.24
N LEU A 129 -23.04 4.37 -12.15
CA LEU A 129 -22.75 3.42 -11.09
C LEU A 129 -24.03 3.06 -10.34
N GLN A 130 -24.24 1.75 -10.09
CA GLN A 130 -25.42 1.24 -9.38
C GLN A 130 -25.09 1.02 -7.89
N PRO A 131 -25.44 1.96 -7.00
CA PRO A 131 -25.05 1.88 -5.58
C PRO A 131 -25.88 0.85 -4.79
N GLN A 132 -27.00 0.38 -5.31
CA GLN A 132 -27.89 -0.62 -4.70
C GLN A 132 -27.72 -2.02 -5.30
N HIS A 133 -26.57 -2.30 -5.93
CA HIS A 133 -26.30 -3.63 -6.46
C HIS A 133 -26.28 -4.68 -5.33
N PRO A 134 -26.84 -5.91 -5.54
CA PRO A 134 -26.94 -6.97 -4.51
C PRO A 134 -25.63 -7.28 -3.79
N TYR A 135 -24.51 -7.22 -4.49
CA TYR A 135 -23.18 -7.40 -3.88
C TYR A 135 -22.89 -6.38 -2.79
N LEU A 136 -23.23 -5.11 -2.98
CA LEU A 136 -23.00 -4.05 -1.97
C LEU A 136 -23.95 -4.22 -0.78
N ILE A 137 -25.20 -4.56 -1.04
CA ILE A 137 -26.19 -4.86 0.00
C ILE A 137 -25.72 -6.06 0.84
N GLY A 138 -25.28 -7.15 0.19
CA GLY A 138 -24.72 -8.33 0.85
C GLY A 138 -23.46 -8.06 1.67
N ARG A 139 -22.69 -7.02 1.30
CA ARG A 139 -21.53 -6.52 2.08
C ARG A 139 -21.94 -5.54 3.19
N GLY A 140 -23.23 -5.27 3.36
CA GLY A 140 -23.75 -4.34 4.36
C GLY A 140 -23.40 -2.88 4.08
N VAL A 141 -23.17 -2.52 2.81
CA VAL A 141 -22.99 -1.12 2.39
C VAL A 141 -24.37 -0.53 2.15
N ASP A 142 -24.77 0.43 2.96
CA ASP A 142 -26.02 1.15 2.78
C ASP A 142 -25.92 2.20 1.66
N LEU A 143 -27.07 2.68 1.19
CA LEU A 143 -27.13 3.66 0.10
C LEU A 143 -26.43 4.97 0.45
N ALA A 144 -26.53 5.41 1.71
CA ALA A 144 -25.91 6.65 2.15
C ALA A 144 -24.37 6.54 2.10
N ALA A 145 -23.81 5.45 2.57
CA ALA A 145 -22.36 5.19 2.47
C ALA A 145 -21.92 4.98 1.02
N ALA A 146 -22.66 4.19 0.23
CA ALA A 146 -22.34 4.00 -1.18
C ALA A 146 -22.29 5.34 -1.93
N SER A 147 -23.27 6.21 -1.68
CA SER A 147 -23.32 7.57 -2.26
C SER A 147 -22.20 8.47 -1.74
N HIS A 148 -21.91 8.43 -0.43
CA HIS A 148 -20.84 9.21 0.18
C HIS A 148 -19.47 8.88 -0.42
N PHE A 149 -19.16 7.58 -0.56
CA PHE A 149 -17.91 7.13 -1.14
C PHE A 149 -17.90 7.11 -2.67
N GLY A 150 -19.06 7.28 -3.32
CA GLY A 150 -19.22 7.18 -4.76
C GLY A 150 -19.03 5.73 -5.28
N ILE A 151 -19.37 4.74 -4.48
CA ILE A 151 -19.23 3.32 -4.79
C ILE A 151 -20.48 2.81 -5.51
N GLY A 152 -20.29 2.01 -6.55
CA GLY A 152 -21.39 1.33 -7.23
C GLY A 152 -20.92 0.28 -8.20
N TYR A 153 -21.83 -0.58 -8.62
CA TYR A 153 -21.56 -1.55 -9.67
C TYR A 153 -21.57 -0.86 -11.03
N TYR A 154 -20.63 -1.25 -11.88
CA TYR A 154 -20.46 -0.70 -13.23
C TYR A 154 -20.61 -1.82 -14.27
N ASP A 155 -21.65 -1.73 -15.08
CA ASP A 155 -21.97 -2.66 -16.19
C ASP A 155 -21.43 -2.20 -17.54
N GLY A 156 -20.79 -1.03 -17.59
CA GLY A 156 -20.18 -0.48 -18.79
C GLY A 156 -18.89 -1.21 -19.22
N PRO A 157 -18.34 -0.82 -20.36
CA PRO A 157 -17.16 -1.46 -20.94
C PRO A 157 -15.84 -1.06 -20.25
N GLY A 158 -14.77 -1.79 -20.58
CA GLY A 158 -13.40 -1.42 -20.20
C GLY A 158 -12.88 -2.13 -18.95
N LEU A 159 -11.84 -1.55 -18.33
CA LEU A 159 -11.11 -2.16 -17.24
C LEU A 159 -11.99 -2.48 -16.01
N MET A 160 -13.00 -1.66 -15.76
CA MET A 160 -13.91 -1.77 -14.62
C MET A 160 -15.21 -2.51 -14.94
N ALA A 161 -15.34 -3.06 -16.13
CA ALA A 161 -16.55 -3.79 -16.57
C ALA A 161 -16.93 -4.92 -15.58
N ASN A 162 -18.22 -4.99 -15.24
CA ASN A 162 -18.82 -6.01 -14.36
C ASN A 162 -18.18 -6.07 -12.96
N ARG A 163 -17.80 -4.91 -12.40
CA ARG A 163 -17.19 -4.81 -11.08
C ARG A 163 -17.86 -3.75 -10.21
N VAL A 164 -17.79 -3.93 -8.92
CA VAL A 164 -18.04 -2.81 -8.00
C VAL A 164 -16.85 -1.87 -8.07
N VAL A 165 -17.14 -0.63 -8.42
CA VAL A 165 -16.14 0.42 -8.65
C VAL A 165 -16.08 1.35 -7.44
N ILE A 166 -14.87 1.62 -6.99
CA ILE A 166 -14.54 2.44 -5.83
C ILE A 166 -13.61 3.56 -6.31
N PRO A 167 -14.04 4.83 -6.29
CA PRO A 167 -13.19 5.94 -6.69
C PRO A 167 -12.14 6.23 -5.62
N ILE A 168 -10.90 6.47 -6.05
CA ILE A 168 -9.78 6.82 -5.19
C ILE A 168 -9.35 8.25 -5.49
N TYR A 169 -9.32 9.06 -4.45
CA TYR A 169 -8.93 10.46 -4.51
C TYR A 169 -7.59 10.66 -3.81
N ASN A 170 -6.80 11.61 -4.27
CA ASN A 170 -5.62 12.06 -3.54
C ASN A 170 -6.02 12.95 -2.34
N ASP A 171 -5.03 13.36 -1.55
CA ASP A 171 -5.23 14.24 -0.38
C ASP A 171 -5.88 15.60 -0.71
N CYS A 172 -5.74 16.08 -1.95
CA CYS A 172 -6.42 17.28 -2.45
C CYS A 172 -7.86 17.04 -2.97
N GLY A 173 -8.40 15.83 -2.83
CA GLY A 173 -9.75 15.50 -3.30
C GLY A 173 -9.89 15.37 -4.82
N ARG A 174 -8.79 15.22 -5.56
CA ARG A 174 -8.82 14.98 -7.00
C ARG A 174 -8.82 13.48 -7.29
N LEU A 175 -9.70 13.03 -8.19
CA LEU A 175 -9.83 11.63 -8.57
C LEU A 175 -8.57 11.17 -9.30
N VAL A 176 -7.90 10.13 -8.80
CA VAL A 176 -6.64 9.60 -9.35
C VAL A 176 -6.75 8.16 -9.85
N ALA A 177 -7.72 7.40 -9.34
CA ALA A 177 -7.94 6.04 -9.79
C ALA A 177 -9.36 5.54 -9.49
N TYR A 178 -9.66 4.39 -10.03
CA TYR A 178 -10.75 3.53 -9.59
C TYR A 178 -10.19 2.16 -9.21
N ALA A 179 -10.68 1.58 -8.13
CA ALA A 179 -10.51 0.17 -7.82
C ALA A 179 -11.76 -0.59 -8.28
N GLY A 180 -11.58 -1.66 -9.03
CA GLY A 180 -12.67 -2.53 -9.50
C GLY A 180 -12.69 -3.85 -8.72
N ARG A 181 -13.61 -4.03 -7.77
CA ARG A 181 -13.80 -5.26 -7.01
C ARG A 181 -14.61 -6.27 -7.81
N ALA A 182 -14.11 -7.49 -7.94
CA ALA A 182 -14.86 -8.62 -8.50
C ALA A 182 -16.11 -8.91 -7.67
N VAL A 183 -17.26 -9.16 -8.33
CA VAL A 183 -18.53 -9.46 -7.68
C VAL A 183 -18.87 -10.96 -7.70
N ALA A 184 -18.36 -11.70 -8.68
CA ALA A 184 -18.53 -13.14 -8.76
C ALA A 184 -17.38 -13.87 -8.05
N ASP A 185 -17.72 -14.97 -7.38
CA ASP A 185 -16.73 -15.88 -6.81
C ASP A 185 -15.94 -16.54 -7.96
N GLY A 186 -14.61 -16.46 -7.88
CA GLY A 186 -13.74 -16.98 -8.92
C GLY A 186 -13.21 -15.92 -9.91
N ASP A 187 -13.80 -14.75 -9.99
CA ASP A 187 -13.29 -13.66 -10.82
C ASP A 187 -11.94 -13.16 -10.33
N GLN A 188 -10.91 -13.27 -11.17
CA GLN A 188 -9.57 -12.79 -10.84
C GLN A 188 -9.18 -11.58 -11.71
N PRO A 189 -8.33 -10.72 -11.19
CA PRO A 189 -7.94 -10.57 -9.79
C PRO A 189 -9.10 -10.03 -8.94
N LYS A 190 -9.08 -10.31 -7.62
CA LYS A 190 -10.06 -9.81 -6.64
C LYS A 190 -10.27 -8.29 -6.74
N TYR A 191 -9.17 -7.55 -6.93
CA TYR A 191 -9.19 -6.11 -7.24
C TYR A 191 -8.42 -5.82 -8.51
N ARG A 192 -8.98 -4.96 -9.37
CA ARG A 192 -8.29 -4.35 -10.52
C ARG A 192 -8.03 -2.89 -10.26
N PHE A 193 -6.83 -2.44 -10.67
CA PHE A 193 -6.43 -1.03 -10.65
C PHE A 193 -5.89 -0.63 -12.02
N PRO A 194 -5.93 0.65 -12.38
CA PRO A 194 -5.21 1.15 -13.55
C PRO A 194 -3.70 0.85 -13.42
N SER A 195 -3.05 0.48 -14.51
CA SER A 195 -1.65 0.02 -14.53
C SER A 195 -0.64 1.05 -13.99
N ARG A 196 -0.97 2.33 -14.06
CA ARG A 196 -0.10 3.43 -13.58
C ARG A 196 -0.46 3.91 -12.18
N PHE A 197 -1.50 3.39 -11.56
CA PHE A 197 -1.89 3.76 -10.21
C PHE A 197 -0.99 3.10 -9.18
N ARG A 198 -0.44 3.91 -8.28
CA ARG A 198 0.40 3.48 -7.16
C ARG A 198 -0.35 3.64 -5.85
N LYS A 199 -0.79 2.52 -5.28
CA LYS A 199 -1.50 2.50 -3.98
C LYS A 199 -0.69 3.13 -2.86
N SER A 200 0.63 2.94 -2.89
CA SER A 200 1.56 3.45 -1.89
C SER A 200 1.64 4.97 -1.78
N LEU A 201 1.07 5.70 -2.73
CA LEU A 201 1.05 7.16 -2.72
C LEU A 201 -0.24 7.74 -2.13
N GLU A 202 -1.26 6.91 -1.86
CA GLU A 202 -2.58 7.38 -1.42
C GLU A 202 -3.06 6.62 -0.17
N LEU A 203 -3.79 7.32 0.67
CA LEU A 203 -4.66 6.73 1.68
C LEU A 203 -6.11 6.90 1.22
N PHE A 204 -6.84 5.80 1.10
CA PHE A 204 -8.25 5.87 0.72
C PHE A 204 -9.03 6.68 1.76
N ASN A 205 -9.88 7.58 1.32
CA ASN A 205 -10.71 8.49 2.11
C ASN A 205 -9.98 9.63 2.84
N LEU A 206 -8.67 9.78 2.70
CA LEU A 206 -7.91 10.82 3.40
C LEU A 206 -8.45 12.25 3.16
N HIS A 207 -8.84 12.56 1.93
CA HIS A 207 -9.35 13.88 1.53
C HIS A 207 -10.62 14.33 2.26
N ARG A 208 -11.28 13.43 3.00
CA ARG A 208 -12.49 13.72 3.80
C ARG A 208 -12.22 13.78 5.30
N ILE A 209 -10.98 13.54 5.71
CA ILE A 209 -10.62 13.61 7.12
C ILE A 209 -10.73 15.06 7.59
N GLN A 210 -11.45 15.27 8.68
CA GLN A 210 -11.49 16.55 9.36
C GLN A 210 -10.25 16.66 10.25
N ALA A 211 -9.44 17.71 10.03
CA ALA A 211 -8.15 17.88 10.67
C ALA A 211 -8.23 17.88 12.21
N ALA A 212 -7.18 17.34 12.84
CA ALA A 212 -6.79 17.47 14.23
C ALA A 212 -7.36 16.48 15.27
N GLY A 213 -8.03 15.40 14.86
CA GLY A 213 -8.49 14.37 15.80
C GLY A 213 -7.74 13.04 15.65
N THR A 214 -8.41 12.00 16.08
CA THR A 214 -7.99 10.62 15.88
C THR A 214 -8.40 10.11 14.49
N VAL A 215 -7.49 9.45 13.79
CA VAL A 215 -7.78 8.74 12.54
C VAL A 215 -7.70 7.24 12.76
N VAL A 216 -8.75 6.52 12.38
CA VAL A 216 -8.75 5.05 12.34
C VAL A 216 -8.13 4.60 11.01
N VAL A 217 -7.14 3.72 11.09
CA VAL A 217 -6.45 3.15 9.93
C VAL A 217 -6.85 1.68 9.80
N VAL A 218 -7.38 1.31 8.63
CA VAL A 218 -7.80 -0.06 8.29
C VAL A 218 -7.08 -0.55 7.03
N GLU A 219 -7.21 -1.84 6.69
CA GLU A 219 -6.55 -2.39 5.51
C GLU A 219 -7.31 -2.11 4.21
N GLY A 220 -8.59 -2.38 4.17
CA GLY A 220 -9.39 -2.43 2.95
C GLY A 220 -10.48 -1.38 2.81
N PHE A 221 -11.02 -1.28 1.61
CA PHE A 221 -12.07 -0.32 1.28
C PHE A 221 -13.36 -0.57 2.06
N PHE A 222 -13.79 -1.84 2.17
CA PHE A 222 -15.03 -2.19 2.85
C PHE A 222 -14.91 -2.06 4.37
N ASP A 223 -13.71 -2.28 4.92
CA ASP A 223 -13.42 -1.99 6.32
C ASP A 223 -13.60 -0.49 6.62
N CYS A 224 -13.06 0.36 5.74
CA CYS A 224 -13.22 1.80 5.84
C CYS A 224 -14.70 2.22 5.77
N VAL A 225 -15.47 1.65 4.84
CA VAL A 225 -16.91 1.90 4.73
C VAL A 225 -17.65 1.46 6.00
N ARG A 226 -17.35 0.27 6.53
CA ARG A 226 -17.99 -0.28 7.73
C ARG A 226 -17.70 0.58 8.96
N VAL A 227 -16.45 0.96 9.19
CA VAL A 227 -16.05 1.83 10.30
C VAL A 227 -16.74 3.19 10.18
N TYR A 228 -16.78 3.76 8.98
CA TYR A 228 -17.50 5.01 8.70
C TYR A 228 -19.00 4.92 9.03
N GLN A 229 -19.70 3.84 8.59
CA GLN A 229 -21.11 3.60 8.89
C GLN A 229 -21.37 3.42 10.39
N SER A 230 -20.38 2.97 11.14
CA SER A 230 -20.46 2.81 12.60
C SER A 230 -20.35 4.13 13.38
N GLY A 231 -20.13 5.25 12.67
CA GLY A 231 -20.06 6.59 13.25
C GLY A 231 -18.65 7.21 13.32
N PHE A 232 -17.60 6.43 13.02
CA PHE A 232 -16.21 6.92 13.03
C PHE A 232 -15.85 7.52 11.67
N ARG A 233 -16.04 8.83 11.55
CA ARG A 233 -15.93 9.53 10.26
C ARG A 233 -14.50 9.69 9.79
N ASN A 234 -13.55 9.86 10.73
CA ASN A 234 -12.13 9.96 10.44
C ASN A 234 -11.52 8.55 10.31
N VAL A 235 -11.72 7.91 9.18
CA VAL A 235 -11.19 6.59 8.87
C VAL A 235 -10.56 6.58 7.49
N VAL A 236 -9.40 5.93 7.35
CA VAL A 236 -8.66 5.75 6.10
C VAL A 236 -8.29 4.29 5.87
N ALA A 237 -8.14 3.87 4.61
CA ALA A 237 -7.62 2.55 4.31
C ALA A 237 -6.26 2.62 3.60
N LEU A 238 -5.38 1.67 3.97
CA LEU A 238 -4.05 1.49 3.37
C LEU A 238 -4.11 0.94 1.95
N MET A 239 -5.22 0.27 1.61
CA MET A 239 -5.38 -0.53 0.39
C MET A 239 -4.38 -1.71 0.32
N GLY A 240 -3.93 -2.20 1.47
CA GLY A 240 -2.97 -3.28 1.67
C GLY A 240 -2.60 -3.41 3.15
N CYS A 241 -1.69 -4.33 3.47
CA CYS A 241 -1.29 -4.65 4.86
C CYS A 241 -0.07 -3.86 5.37
N ALA A 242 0.51 -2.97 4.58
CA ALA A 242 1.69 -2.20 4.96
C ALA A 242 1.52 -0.72 4.65
N ILE A 243 2.10 0.14 5.48
CA ILE A 243 2.11 1.59 5.27
C ILE A 243 3.40 2.03 4.59
N SER A 244 3.31 2.88 3.58
CA SER A 244 4.44 3.45 2.85
C SER A 244 4.94 4.76 3.48
N PRO A 245 6.17 5.22 3.16
CA PRO A 245 6.65 6.54 3.61
C PRO A 245 5.75 7.71 3.17
N PRO A 246 5.23 7.79 1.93
CA PRO A 246 4.27 8.82 1.55
C PRO A 246 2.98 8.78 2.41
N GLN A 247 2.42 7.59 2.65
CA GLN A 247 1.23 7.43 3.48
C GLN A 247 1.49 7.83 4.95
N ILE A 248 2.67 7.55 5.50
CA ILE A 248 3.07 8.06 6.83
C ILE A 248 3.05 9.58 6.82
N GLY A 249 3.69 10.22 5.83
CA GLY A 249 3.69 11.68 5.72
C GLY A 249 2.28 12.27 5.62
N GLN A 250 1.38 11.60 4.94
CA GLN A 250 -0.03 12.00 4.84
C GLN A 250 -0.74 11.91 6.20
N LEU A 251 -0.59 10.80 6.94
CA LEU A 251 -1.17 10.64 8.28
C LEU A 251 -0.68 11.70 9.25
N LEU A 252 0.65 11.92 9.30
CA LEU A 252 1.26 12.90 10.21
C LEU A 252 0.80 14.35 9.97
N ARG A 253 0.33 14.66 8.75
CA ARG A 253 -0.27 15.97 8.44
C ARG A 253 -1.76 16.02 8.78
N ALA A 254 -2.44 14.88 8.84
CA ALA A 254 -3.90 14.80 8.96
C ALA A 254 -4.38 14.66 10.41
N CYS A 255 -3.57 14.09 11.31
CA CYS A 255 -4.04 13.78 12.67
C CYS A 255 -2.92 13.83 13.71
N SER A 256 -3.32 13.95 14.98
CA SER A 256 -2.45 13.83 16.14
C SER A 256 -2.47 12.44 16.80
N ASN A 257 -3.49 11.62 16.50
CA ASN A 257 -3.65 10.28 17.05
C ASN A 257 -4.05 9.31 15.95
N VAL A 258 -3.52 8.10 15.99
CA VAL A 258 -3.82 7.00 15.06
C VAL A 258 -4.33 5.80 15.84
N VAL A 259 -5.46 5.25 15.42
CA VAL A 259 -5.96 3.95 15.89
C VAL A 259 -5.80 2.94 14.76
N LEU A 260 -4.96 1.94 14.96
CA LEU A 260 -4.77 0.84 14.01
C LEU A 260 -5.83 -0.23 14.28
N LEU A 261 -6.72 -0.46 13.32
CA LEU A 261 -7.76 -1.48 13.35
C LEU A 261 -7.61 -2.38 12.11
N LEU A 262 -6.60 -3.25 12.16
CA LEU A 262 -6.28 -4.16 11.06
C LEU A 262 -6.96 -5.52 11.25
N ASP A 263 -6.85 -6.39 10.25
CA ASP A 263 -7.48 -7.72 10.27
C ASP A 263 -7.01 -8.56 11.46
N GLY A 264 -7.92 -9.32 12.06
CA GLY A 264 -7.67 -10.19 13.22
C GLY A 264 -6.96 -11.50 12.85
N ASP A 265 -6.07 -11.48 11.87
CA ASP A 265 -5.24 -12.60 11.48
C ASP A 265 -3.75 -12.36 11.81
N PRO A 266 -2.86 -13.35 11.71
CA PRO A 266 -1.45 -13.16 12.01
C PRO A 266 -0.77 -12.10 11.13
N ALA A 267 -1.22 -11.93 9.89
CA ALA A 267 -0.66 -10.93 8.97
C ALA A 267 -1.07 -9.51 9.38
N GLY A 268 -2.36 -9.29 9.70
CA GLY A 268 -2.87 -8.00 10.17
C GLY A 268 -2.26 -7.60 11.51
N ARG A 269 -2.12 -8.51 12.48
CA ARG A 269 -1.42 -8.23 13.76
C ARG A 269 0.02 -7.82 13.55
N LYS A 270 0.77 -8.56 12.72
CA LYS A 270 2.16 -8.21 12.37
C LYS A 270 2.23 -6.87 11.63
N GLY A 271 1.27 -6.60 10.76
CA GLY A 271 1.12 -5.33 10.06
C GLY A 271 0.92 -4.17 11.04
N ALA A 272 0.01 -4.32 12.01
CA ALA A 272 -0.24 -3.30 13.03
C ALA A 272 1.00 -2.97 13.85
N ASP A 273 1.73 -4.00 14.33
CA ASP A 273 2.98 -3.81 15.07
C ASP A 273 4.06 -3.11 14.21
N ALA A 274 4.16 -3.48 12.94
CA ALA A 274 5.13 -2.88 12.03
C ALA A 274 4.79 -1.41 11.74
N ILE A 275 3.51 -1.08 11.58
CA ILE A 275 3.05 0.30 11.38
C ILE A 275 3.28 1.12 12.64
N ALA A 276 2.92 0.60 13.80
CA ALA A 276 3.11 1.28 15.08
C ALA A 276 4.59 1.67 15.30
N ARG A 277 5.52 0.72 15.06
CA ARG A 277 6.97 1.02 15.14
C ARG A 277 7.41 2.13 14.19
N ARG A 278 6.80 2.25 12.99
CA ARG A 278 7.15 3.31 12.02
C ARG A 278 6.59 4.67 12.38
N LEU A 279 5.52 4.71 13.17
CA LEU A 279 4.87 5.91 13.66
C LEU A 279 5.37 6.33 15.05
N ASP A 280 6.10 5.44 15.73
CA ASP A 280 6.63 5.69 17.08
C ASP A 280 7.43 6.99 17.17
N GLY A 281 7.17 7.76 18.23
CA GLY A 281 7.76 9.08 18.47
C GLY A 281 7.31 10.18 17.50
N LYS A 282 6.35 9.92 16.59
CA LYS A 282 5.85 10.89 15.60
C LYS A 282 4.39 11.26 15.82
N VAL A 283 3.58 10.33 16.29
CA VAL A 283 2.15 10.46 16.55
C VAL A 283 1.75 9.44 17.60
N ASP A 284 0.72 9.71 18.39
CA ASP A 284 0.19 8.74 19.34
C ASP A 284 -0.51 7.60 18.59
N VAL A 285 -0.16 6.35 18.92
CA VAL A 285 -0.68 5.16 18.24
C VAL A 285 -1.32 4.22 19.24
N ALA A 286 -2.58 3.88 19.02
CA ALA A 286 -3.27 2.77 19.69
C ALA A 286 -3.48 1.61 18.69
N ILE A 287 -3.31 0.38 19.16
CA ILE A 287 -3.63 -0.83 18.39
C ILE A 287 -4.88 -1.47 18.99
N VAL A 288 -5.95 -1.52 18.22
CA VAL A 288 -7.17 -2.24 18.57
C VAL A 288 -7.12 -3.62 17.91
N GLN A 289 -7.03 -4.65 18.74
CA GLN A 289 -6.97 -6.03 18.25
C GLN A 289 -8.37 -6.60 18.02
N LEU A 290 -8.57 -7.15 16.84
CA LEU A 290 -9.79 -7.90 16.52
C LEU A 290 -9.68 -9.35 16.98
N PRO A 291 -10.83 -10.02 17.28
CA PRO A 291 -10.85 -11.46 17.49
C PRO A 291 -10.29 -12.22 16.29
N ASP A 292 -9.75 -13.41 16.53
CA ASP A 292 -9.12 -14.25 15.51
C ASP A 292 -10.01 -14.47 14.29
N GLY A 293 -9.45 -14.20 13.11
CA GLY A 293 -10.12 -14.37 11.82
C GLY A 293 -11.23 -13.36 11.51
N ARG A 294 -11.45 -12.36 12.37
CA ARG A 294 -12.43 -11.29 12.12
C ARG A 294 -11.76 -10.14 11.36
N GLN A 295 -12.55 -9.48 10.52
CA GLN A 295 -12.16 -8.25 9.80
C GLN A 295 -13.13 -7.13 10.20
N PRO A 296 -12.75 -5.85 10.10
CA PRO A 296 -13.65 -4.76 10.47
C PRO A 296 -14.99 -4.79 9.74
N ASP A 297 -15.02 -5.22 8.46
CA ASP A 297 -16.22 -5.29 7.65
C ASP A 297 -17.20 -6.42 8.04
N ASN A 298 -16.75 -7.40 8.85
CA ASN A 298 -17.63 -8.46 9.41
C ASN A 298 -18.19 -8.13 10.80
N LEU A 299 -17.82 -6.99 11.37
CA LEU A 299 -18.31 -6.56 12.67
C LEU A 299 -19.61 -5.74 12.52
N THR A 300 -20.45 -5.81 13.53
CA THR A 300 -21.59 -4.91 13.67
C THR A 300 -21.17 -3.52 14.09
N ALA A 301 -22.01 -2.53 13.86
CA ALA A 301 -21.74 -1.16 14.31
C ALA A 301 -21.63 -1.08 15.85
N ALA A 302 -22.31 -1.94 16.60
CA ALA A 302 -22.22 -1.99 18.06
C ALA A 302 -20.86 -2.51 18.53
N GLU A 303 -20.37 -3.63 17.95
CA GLU A 303 -19.05 -4.18 18.24
C GLU A 303 -17.94 -3.17 17.91
N LEU A 304 -18.01 -2.49 16.77
CA LEU A 304 -17.02 -1.45 16.41
C LEU A 304 -17.03 -0.26 17.37
N ARG A 305 -18.22 0.18 17.82
CA ARG A 305 -18.32 1.25 18.81
C ARG A 305 -17.70 0.85 20.14
N GLU A 306 -17.95 -0.36 20.61
CA GLU A 306 -17.37 -0.88 21.84
C GLU A 306 -15.84 -0.97 21.76
N LEU A 307 -15.31 -1.52 20.66
CA LEU A 307 -13.87 -1.66 20.44
C LEU A 307 -13.14 -0.32 20.36
N LEU A 308 -13.73 0.66 19.66
CA LEU A 308 -13.09 1.94 19.41
C LEU A 308 -13.34 3.00 20.48
N ALA A 309 -14.30 2.79 21.37
CA ALA A 309 -14.74 3.81 22.36
C ALA A 309 -13.63 4.34 23.26
N LYS A 310 -12.61 3.53 23.55
CA LYS A 310 -11.51 3.91 24.46
C LYS A 310 -10.44 4.77 23.78
N ASP A 311 -10.20 4.49 22.50
CA ASP A 311 -9.01 4.98 21.79
C ASP A 311 -9.37 6.05 20.76
N TYR A 312 -10.65 6.12 20.33
CA TYR A 312 -11.10 7.14 19.40
C TYR A 312 -11.55 8.41 20.13
N ARG A 313 -10.79 9.48 19.91
CA ARG A 313 -11.13 10.84 20.37
C ARG A 313 -11.42 11.69 19.14
N PRO A 314 -12.66 12.16 18.94
CA PRO A 314 -13.05 12.94 17.76
C PRO A 314 -12.31 14.27 17.64
#